data_86a3cc35474c72d896701480c9f48ca1
#
_entry.id   86a3cc35474c72d896701480c9f48ca1
#
_cell.length_a   1.000
_cell.length_b   1.000
_cell.length_c   1.000
_cell.angle_alpha   90.00
_cell.angle_beta   90.00
_cell.angle_gamma   90.00
#
_symmetry.space_group_name_H-M   'P 1'
#
loop_
_entity.id
_entity.type
_entity.pdbx_description
1 polymer ?
#
loop_
_entity_poly.entity_id
_entity_poly.type
_entity_poly.pdbx_seq_one_letter_code
_entity_poly.pdbx_strand_id
1 'polypeptide(L)'
;MAVYPPLRKVRMSVRTPAKEVGADVRLTELFDTQTADFSPLLAKVKSSGAQYLIVVLSHASSDVFAKQWHDAQVPVPYGGIDVKSMDGDFYSRIGGKAISEVAANFAVRAPLTKKTIPFFDEFKKNSANYPVYTAFFAYDSVYIYAEAVKRAGSFDTDKVIKELEKTKFEGVGGEIVFDEMHDVQTGKGKMNLIFAQWQDKGERAVLYPKELRTGTFILPPWMKK
;
A
#
# COMPACT_ATOMS: atom_id res chain seq x y z
N MET A 1 -23.36 -6.91 0.49
CA MET A 1 -23.57 -5.48 0.21
C MET A 1 -22.69 -4.73 1.20
N ALA A 2 -21.49 -4.29 0.78
CA ALA A 2 -20.59 -3.56 1.66
C ALA A 2 -21.16 -2.16 1.90
N VAL A 3 -21.54 -1.87 3.13
CA VAL A 3 -22.00 -0.53 3.53
C VAL A 3 -20.73 0.30 3.75
N TYR A 4 -20.33 1.06 2.73
CA TYR A 4 -19.28 2.05 2.92
C TYR A 4 -19.75 3.09 3.95
N PRO A 5 -18.89 3.51 4.89
CA PRO A 5 -19.26 4.54 5.85
C PRO A 5 -19.63 5.83 5.10
N PRO A 6 -20.59 6.62 5.58
CA PRO A 6 -21.01 7.83 4.91
C PRO A 6 -19.82 8.78 4.71
N LEU A 7 -19.73 9.36 3.54
CA LEU A 7 -18.61 10.21 3.03
C LEU A 7 -18.11 11.26 4.05
N ARG A 8 -19.00 11.73 4.94
CA ARG A 8 -18.67 12.67 6.01
C ARG A 8 -17.69 12.08 7.05
N LYS A 9 -17.79 10.77 7.34
CA LYS A 9 -16.88 10.08 8.29
C LYS A 9 -15.48 9.90 7.70
N VAL A 10 -15.39 9.63 6.40
CA VAL A 10 -14.07 9.51 5.71
C VAL A 10 -13.35 10.87 5.71
N ARG A 11 -14.05 11.98 5.44
CA ARG A 11 -13.46 13.32 5.50
C ARG A 11 -12.92 13.68 6.89
N MET A 12 -13.58 13.24 7.96
CA MET A 12 -13.12 13.47 9.34
C MET A 12 -11.91 12.62 9.70
N SER A 13 -11.83 11.37 9.21
CA SER A 13 -10.74 10.45 9.56
C SER A 13 -9.37 10.88 9.02
N VAL A 14 -9.31 11.64 7.93
CA VAL A 14 -8.04 12.14 7.35
C VAL A 14 -7.58 13.44 8.03
N ARG A 15 -8.51 14.31 8.45
CA ARG A 15 -8.16 15.63 9.00
C ARG A 15 -7.51 15.57 10.38
N THR A 16 -7.93 14.67 11.24
CA THR A 16 -7.38 14.55 12.60
C THR A 16 -5.93 14.06 12.56
N PRO A 17 -5.59 12.92 11.93
CA PRO A 17 -4.20 12.49 11.79
C PRO A 17 -3.31 13.51 11.07
N ALA A 18 -3.84 14.23 10.07
CA ALA A 18 -3.07 15.26 9.38
C ALA A 18 -2.64 16.39 10.32
N LYS A 19 -3.54 16.84 11.22
CA LYS A 19 -3.20 17.87 12.22
C LYS A 19 -2.14 17.40 13.21
N GLU A 20 -2.20 16.13 13.62
CA GLU A 20 -1.24 15.55 14.57
C GLU A 20 0.20 15.57 14.03
N VAL A 21 0.35 15.48 12.70
CA VAL A 21 1.66 15.57 12.02
C VAL A 21 1.93 16.99 11.47
N GLY A 22 1.14 17.98 11.84
CA GLY A 22 1.32 19.38 11.43
C GLY A 22 0.97 19.65 9.95
N ALA A 23 0.20 18.76 9.31
CA ALA A 23 -0.23 18.94 7.92
C ALA A 23 -1.61 19.62 7.85
N ASP A 24 -1.79 20.49 6.83
CA ASP A 24 -3.05 21.14 6.53
C ASP A 24 -3.73 20.52 5.31
N VAL A 25 -4.98 20.07 5.48
CA VAL A 25 -5.76 19.45 4.40
C VAL A 25 -6.43 20.53 3.56
N ARG A 26 -5.84 20.85 2.42
CA ARG A 26 -6.30 21.89 1.48
C ARG A 26 -7.48 21.48 0.65
N LEU A 27 -7.55 20.20 0.25
CA LEU A 27 -8.56 19.67 -0.66
C LEU A 27 -8.93 18.26 -0.22
N THR A 28 -10.21 17.92 -0.31
CA THR A 28 -10.69 16.54 -0.18
C THR A 28 -11.75 16.31 -1.25
N GLU A 29 -11.48 15.38 -2.15
CA GLU A 29 -12.36 15.02 -3.26
C GLU A 29 -12.65 13.53 -3.24
N LEU A 30 -13.82 13.18 -3.71
CA LEU A 30 -14.27 11.80 -3.88
C LEU A 30 -14.66 11.62 -5.35
N PHE A 31 -14.38 10.46 -5.87
CA PHE A 31 -14.70 10.11 -7.25
C PHE A 31 -15.24 8.67 -7.32
N ASP A 32 -15.95 8.40 -8.39
CA ASP A 32 -16.46 7.06 -8.67
C ASP A 32 -15.34 6.13 -9.14
N THR A 33 -15.44 4.84 -8.82
CA THR A 33 -14.47 3.81 -9.24
C THR A 33 -14.39 3.64 -10.75
N GLN A 34 -15.38 4.10 -11.49
CA GLN A 34 -15.45 4.09 -12.96
C GLN A 34 -14.98 5.42 -13.58
N THR A 35 -14.43 6.35 -12.77
CA THR A 35 -13.96 7.63 -13.28
C THR A 35 -12.89 7.42 -14.36
N ALA A 36 -13.18 7.90 -15.58
CA ALA A 36 -12.28 7.83 -16.72
C ALA A 36 -11.62 9.19 -17.05
N ASP A 37 -12.09 10.29 -16.46
CA ASP A 37 -11.53 11.62 -16.63
C ASP A 37 -11.29 12.30 -15.28
N PHE A 38 -10.01 12.44 -14.93
CA PHE A 38 -9.54 13.13 -13.73
C PHE A 38 -9.14 14.58 -13.98
N SER A 39 -9.26 15.10 -15.20
CA SER A 39 -8.83 16.45 -15.55
C SER A 39 -9.44 17.53 -14.67
N PRO A 40 -10.75 17.50 -14.33
CA PRO A 40 -11.34 18.48 -13.43
C PRO A 40 -10.78 18.40 -12.00
N LEU A 41 -10.51 17.20 -11.51
CA LEU A 41 -9.91 16.98 -10.19
C LEU A 41 -8.47 17.46 -10.16
N LEU A 42 -7.68 17.13 -11.19
CA LEU A 42 -6.29 17.55 -11.31
C LEU A 42 -6.15 19.07 -11.43
N ALA A 43 -7.10 19.74 -12.09
CA ALA A 43 -7.16 21.21 -12.12
C ALA A 43 -7.37 21.81 -10.72
N LYS A 44 -8.27 21.23 -9.91
CA LYS A 44 -8.46 21.63 -8.50
C LYS A 44 -7.20 21.40 -7.68
N VAL A 45 -6.49 20.27 -7.89
CA VAL A 45 -5.22 19.97 -7.21
C VAL A 45 -4.18 21.05 -7.53
N LYS A 46 -4.03 21.41 -8.81
CA LYS A 46 -3.08 22.48 -9.23
C LYS A 46 -3.35 23.83 -8.56
N SER A 47 -4.62 24.18 -8.35
CA SER A 47 -5.01 25.45 -7.73
C SER A 47 -5.10 25.42 -6.21
N SER A 48 -5.00 24.26 -5.58
CA SER A 48 -5.23 24.09 -4.13
C SER A 48 -4.11 24.64 -3.23
N GLY A 49 -2.92 24.82 -3.77
CA GLY A 49 -1.71 25.11 -2.99
C GLY A 49 -1.21 23.90 -2.17
N ALA A 50 -1.70 22.70 -2.45
CA ALA A 50 -1.21 21.49 -1.80
C ALA A 50 0.23 21.18 -2.23
N GLN A 51 1.03 20.68 -1.29
CA GLN A 51 2.42 20.28 -1.53
C GLN A 51 2.54 18.78 -1.83
N TYR A 52 1.54 17.99 -1.48
CA TYR A 52 1.47 16.56 -1.70
C TYR A 52 0.01 16.12 -1.85
N LEU A 53 -0.25 15.16 -2.72
CA LEU A 53 -1.57 14.58 -2.93
C LEU A 53 -1.59 13.14 -2.40
N ILE A 54 -2.42 12.88 -1.39
CA ILE A 54 -2.67 11.52 -0.89
C ILE A 54 -3.84 10.93 -1.66
N VAL A 55 -3.63 9.77 -2.27
CA VAL A 55 -4.64 9.05 -3.04
C VAL A 55 -5.01 7.72 -2.36
N VAL A 56 -6.27 7.29 -2.56
CA VAL A 56 -6.72 5.94 -2.26
C VAL A 56 -7.38 5.38 -3.51
N LEU A 57 -6.67 4.53 -4.21
CA LEU A 57 -7.03 3.96 -5.51
C LEU A 57 -7.00 2.43 -5.43
N SER A 58 -7.96 1.75 -6.02
CA SER A 58 -8.03 0.28 -5.96
C SER A 58 -8.51 -0.39 -7.25
N HIS A 59 -8.85 0.36 -8.29
CA HIS A 59 -9.46 -0.14 -9.52
C HIS A 59 -8.68 0.31 -10.76
N ALA A 60 -9.18 -0.01 -11.94
CA ALA A 60 -8.60 0.41 -13.22
C ALA A 60 -8.42 1.93 -13.36
N SER A 61 -9.14 2.71 -12.56
CA SER A 61 -8.96 4.16 -12.44
C SER A 61 -7.55 4.57 -12.00
N SER A 62 -6.77 3.69 -11.34
CA SER A 62 -5.36 3.97 -11.00
C SER A 62 -4.51 4.21 -12.24
N ASP A 63 -4.63 3.35 -13.26
CA ASP A 63 -3.89 3.49 -14.52
C ASP A 63 -4.25 4.81 -15.22
N VAL A 64 -5.53 5.16 -15.22
CA VAL A 64 -6.04 6.39 -15.83
C VAL A 64 -5.55 7.61 -15.08
N PHE A 65 -5.64 7.59 -13.74
CA PHE A 65 -5.19 8.67 -12.88
C PHE A 65 -3.70 8.96 -13.08
N ALA A 66 -2.86 7.93 -12.98
CA ALA A 66 -1.41 8.07 -13.12
C ALA A 66 -1.01 8.65 -14.48
N LYS A 67 -1.64 8.16 -15.57
CA LYS A 67 -1.42 8.69 -16.92
C LYS A 67 -1.82 10.17 -17.03
N GLN A 68 -3.01 10.52 -16.58
CA GLN A 68 -3.51 11.90 -16.68
C GLN A 68 -2.74 12.86 -15.78
N TRP A 69 -2.36 12.44 -14.56
CA TRP A 69 -1.51 13.23 -13.68
C TRP A 69 -0.15 13.53 -14.32
N HIS A 70 0.48 12.51 -14.93
CA HIS A 70 1.74 12.67 -15.64
C HIS A 70 1.61 13.59 -16.87
N ASP A 71 0.62 13.33 -17.73
CA ASP A 71 0.44 14.06 -18.99
C ASP A 71 0.07 15.52 -18.76
N ALA A 72 -0.69 15.78 -17.69
CA ALA A 72 -1.00 17.14 -17.27
C ALA A 72 0.15 17.83 -16.53
N GLN A 73 1.29 17.16 -16.31
CA GLN A 73 2.44 17.68 -15.56
C GLN A 73 2.03 18.36 -14.24
N VAL A 74 1.22 17.67 -13.43
CA VAL A 74 0.70 18.24 -12.18
C VAL A 74 1.85 18.54 -11.23
N PRO A 75 2.06 19.81 -10.81
CA PRO A 75 3.19 20.21 -9.98
C PRO A 75 2.95 19.91 -8.48
N VAL A 76 2.39 18.74 -8.21
CA VAL A 76 2.14 18.22 -6.87
C VAL A 76 2.45 16.74 -6.91
N PRO A 77 3.48 16.25 -6.17
CA PRO A 77 3.76 14.82 -6.07
C PRO A 77 2.59 14.10 -5.45
N TYR A 78 2.42 12.83 -5.78
CA TYR A 78 1.35 12.03 -5.21
C TYR A 78 1.81 10.67 -4.71
N GLY A 79 0.97 10.07 -3.89
CA GLY A 79 1.10 8.71 -3.41
C GLY A 79 0.06 8.41 -2.34
N GLY A 80 0.14 7.24 -1.76
CA GLY A 80 -0.80 6.79 -0.75
C GLY A 80 -1.09 5.30 -0.89
N ILE A 81 -2.35 4.90 -0.89
CA ILE A 81 -2.77 3.53 -1.16
C ILE A 81 -3.22 3.44 -2.61
N ASP A 82 -2.37 2.89 -3.45
CA ASP A 82 -2.73 2.53 -4.83
C ASP A 82 -2.48 1.04 -5.02
N VAL A 83 -3.56 0.25 -5.04
CA VAL A 83 -3.47 -1.21 -5.14
C VAL A 83 -2.88 -1.64 -6.48
N LYS A 84 -3.18 -0.93 -7.57
CA LYS A 84 -2.67 -1.26 -8.90
C LYS A 84 -1.19 -0.92 -9.05
N SER A 85 -0.71 0.10 -8.38
CA SER A 85 0.72 0.43 -8.39
C SER A 85 1.59 -0.62 -7.69
N MET A 86 0.98 -1.54 -6.95
CA MET A 86 1.68 -2.68 -6.35
C MET A 86 1.97 -3.80 -7.37
N ASP A 87 1.27 -3.86 -8.51
CA ASP A 87 1.51 -4.84 -9.56
C ASP A 87 2.91 -4.66 -10.15
N GLY A 88 3.58 -5.78 -10.47
CA GLY A 88 4.95 -5.74 -11.00
C GLY A 88 5.09 -5.09 -12.37
N ASP A 89 4.03 -5.14 -13.18
CA ASP A 89 3.97 -4.59 -14.53
C ASP A 89 3.38 -3.17 -14.60
N PHE A 90 2.94 -2.60 -13.47
CA PHE A 90 2.24 -1.30 -13.46
C PHE A 90 3.01 -0.21 -14.21
N TYR A 91 4.29 -0.04 -13.90
CA TYR A 91 5.12 0.98 -14.56
C TYR A 91 5.17 0.80 -16.09
N SER A 92 5.42 -0.40 -16.57
CA SER A 92 5.49 -0.70 -18.02
C SER A 92 4.13 -0.60 -18.68
N ARG A 93 3.07 -1.08 -18.02
CA ARG A 93 1.69 -1.06 -18.53
C ARG A 93 1.18 0.36 -18.79
N ILE A 94 1.62 1.33 -18.00
CA ILE A 94 1.24 2.73 -18.18
C ILE A 94 2.33 3.58 -18.89
N GLY A 95 3.32 2.93 -19.50
CA GLY A 95 4.34 3.61 -20.30
C GLY A 95 5.30 4.48 -19.48
N GLY A 96 5.66 4.05 -18.26
CA GLY A 96 6.59 4.76 -17.39
C GLY A 96 5.97 5.94 -16.62
N LYS A 97 4.68 6.20 -16.77
CA LYS A 97 4.01 7.38 -16.23
C LYS A 97 3.76 7.32 -14.71
N ALA A 98 4.14 6.23 -14.03
CA ALA A 98 4.14 6.13 -12.57
C ALA A 98 5.37 6.77 -11.89
N ILE A 99 6.31 7.29 -12.66
CA ILE A 99 7.55 7.86 -12.09
C ILE A 99 7.23 8.86 -10.99
N SER A 100 7.91 8.73 -9.86
CA SER A 100 7.74 9.49 -8.61
C SER A 100 6.52 9.18 -7.75
N GLU A 101 5.60 8.31 -8.17
CA GLU A 101 4.52 7.84 -7.29
C GLU A 101 5.08 7.08 -6.09
N VAL A 102 4.57 7.40 -4.89
CA VAL A 102 4.90 6.70 -3.64
C VAL A 102 3.70 5.88 -3.20
N ALA A 103 3.81 4.56 -3.22
CA ALA A 103 2.77 3.67 -2.73
C ALA A 103 3.10 3.08 -1.37
N ALA A 104 2.11 3.08 -0.47
CA ALA A 104 2.13 2.27 0.74
C ALA A 104 1.97 0.80 0.33
N ASN A 105 2.85 -0.06 0.80
CA ASN A 105 2.89 -1.46 0.40
C ASN A 105 3.33 -2.34 1.57
N PHE A 106 2.87 -3.58 1.58
CA PHE A 106 3.36 -4.62 2.51
C PHE A 106 4.25 -5.65 1.81
N ALA A 107 4.31 -5.63 0.47
CA ALA A 107 4.98 -6.63 -0.34
C ALA A 107 6.04 -5.99 -1.25
N VAL A 108 7.26 -5.93 -0.76
CA VAL A 108 8.44 -5.54 -1.54
C VAL A 108 9.51 -6.62 -1.40
N ARG A 109 10.31 -6.84 -2.46
CA ARG A 109 11.44 -7.75 -2.41
C ARG A 109 12.61 -7.09 -1.68
N ALA A 110 12.50 -7.01 -0.35
CA ALA A 110 13.53 -6.52 0.56
C ALA A 110 13.64 -7.50 1.73
N PRO A 111 14.74 -7.57 2.46
CA PRO A 111 14.93 -8.52 3.57
C PRO A 111 14.15 -8.09 4.82
N LEU A 112 12.81 -8.13 4.73
CA LEU A 112 11.92 -7.77 5.84
C LEU A 112 12.00 -8.80 6.96
N THR A 113 11.99 -10.07 6.57
CA THR A 113 12.22 -11.25 7.43
C THR A 113 13.09 -12.27 6.68
N LYS A 114 13.46 -13.35 7.36
CA LYS A 114 14.18 -14.47 6.72
C LYS A 114 13.36 -15.15 5.61
N LYS A 115 12.03 -15.01 5.64
CA LYS A 115 11.10 -15.63 4.69
C LYS A 115 10.87 -14.79 3.43
N THR A 116 11.09 -13.47 3.47
CA THR A 116 10.70 -12.56 2.38
C THR A 116 11.36 -12.93 1.05
N ILE A 117 12.69 -12.95 1.00
CA ILE A 117 13.41 -13.23 -0.25
C ILE A 117 13.12 -14.65 -0.77
N PRO A 118 13.19 -15.72 0.03
CA PRO A 118 12.80 -17.06 -0.42
C PRO A 118 11.37 -17.14 -0.94
N PHE A 119 10.43 -16.46 -0.30
CA PHE A 119 9.03 -16.41 -0.77
C PHE A 119 8.92 -15.80 -2.17
N PHE A 120 9.57 -14.64 -2.42
CA PHE A 120 9.55 -14.00 -3.73
C PHE A 120 10.17 -14.89 -4.81
N ASP A 121 11.29 -15.54 -4.50
CA ASP A 121 12.01 -16.37 -5.44
C ASP A 121 11.20 -17.64 -5.80
N GLU A 122 10.54 -18.26 -4.82
CA GLU A 122 9.67 -19.41 -5.05
C GLU A 122 8.38 -19.02 -5.78
N PHE A 123 7.76 -17.91 -5.40
CA PHE A 123 6.57 -17.41 -6.08
C PHE A 123 6.84 -17.17 -7.57
N LYS A 124 7.99 -16.57 -7.90
CA LYS A 124 8.39 -16.29 -9.28
C LYS A 124 8.60 -17.55 -10.13
N LYS A 125 9.02 -18.67 -9.53
CA LYS A 125 9.13 -19.95 -10.24
C LYS A 125 7.78 -20.52 -10.63
N ASN A 126 6.75 -20.26 -9.84
CA ASN A 126 5.42 -20.84 -9.97
C ASN A 126 4.38 -19.88 -10.57
N SER A 127 4.74 -18.61 -10.79
CA SER A 127 3.84 -17.59 -11.32
C SER A 127 4.60 -16.60 -12.21
N ALA A 128 3.97 -16.21 -13.30
CA ALA A 128 4.46 -15.11 -14.14
C ALA A 128 4.29 -13.74 -13.48
N ASN A 129 3.41 -13.65 -12.47
CA ASN A 129 3.09 -12.40 -11.79
C ASN A 129 4.08 -12.12 -10.66
N TYR A 130 4.17 -10.85 -10.29
CA TYR A 130 4.87 -10.40 -9.09
C TYR A 130 3.96 -10.59 -7.87
N PRO A 131 4.44 -11.15 -6.75
CA PRO A 131 3.61 -11.27 -5.56
C PRO A 131 3.28 -9.91 -4.96
N VAL A 132 2.01 -9.67 -4.71
CA VAL A 132 1.51 -8.50 -3.98
C VAL A 132 1.16 -8.88 -2.54
N TYR A 133 0.78 -7.92 -1.72
CA TYR A 133 0.49 -8.14 -0.29
C TYR A 133 -0.51 -9.27 -0.03
N THR A 134 -1.50 -9.46 -0.89
CA THR A 134 -2.48 -10.56 -0.76
C THR A 134 -1.83 -11.93 -0.83
N ALA A 135 -0.77 -12.09 -1.64
CA ALA A 135 -0.02 -13.35 -1.70
C ALA A 135 0.71 -13.61 -0.38
N PHE A 136 1.31 -12.60 0.24
CA PHE A 136 1.94 -12.71 1.56
C PHE A 136 0.95 -13.16 2.62
N PHE A 137 -0.16 -12.42 2.71
CA PHE A 137 -1.15 -12.70 3.75
C PHE A 137 -1.84 -14.04 3.55
N ALA A 138 -2.15 -14.43 2.31
CA ALA A 138 -2.71 -15.75 2.04
C ALA A 138 -1.75 -16.88 2.46
N TYR A 139 -0.47 -16.75 2.11
CA TYR A 139 0.55 -17.71 2.50
C TYR A 139 0.68 -17.82 4.03
N ASP A 140 0.89 -16.70 4.71
CA ASP A 140 1.06 -16.68 6.16
C ASP A 140 -0.20 -17.15 6.90
N SER A 141 -1.40 -16.82 6.41
CA SER A 141 -2.67 -17.21 7.03
C SER A 141 -2.86 -18.73 7.10
N VAL A 142 -2.41 -19.47 6.10
CA VAL A 142 -2.49 -20.93 6.09
C VAL A 142 -1.67 -21.51 7.25
N TYR A 143 -0.46 -21.02 7.46
CA TYR A 143 0.41 -21.50 8.55
C TYR A 143 -0.11 -21.07 9.91
N ILE A 144 -0.54 -19.82 10.05
CA ILE A 144 -1.10 -19.28 11.30
C ILE A 144 -2.33 -20.10 11.73
N TYR A 145 -3.24 -20.36 10.77
CA TYR A 145 -4.43 -21.18 11.04
C TYR A 145 -4.06 -22.61 11.43
N ALA A 146 -3.16 -23.26 10.68
CA ALA A 146 -2.73 -24.61 10.97
C ALA A 146 -2.07 -24.73 12.36
N GLU A 147 -1.24 -23.76 12.73
CA GLU A 147 -0.64 -23.72 14.07
C GLU A 147 -1.68 -23.48 15.17
N ALA A 148 -2.68 -22.63 14.93
CA ALA A 148 -3.77 -22.39 15.89
C ALA A 148 -4.62 -23.65 16.10
N VAL A 149 -5.00 -24.35 15.03
CA VAL A 149 -5.72 -25.64 15.11
C VAL A 149 -4.90 -26.70 15.88
N LYS A 150 -3.60 -26.77 15.62
CA LYS A 150 -2.70 -27.69 16.34
C LYS A 150 -2.64 -27.37 17.84
N ARG A 151 -2.53 -26.09 18.21
CA ARG A 151 -2.55 -25.67 19.62
C ARG A 151 -3.90 -25.93 20.28
N ALA A 152 -5.00 -25.69 19.55
CA ALA A 152 -6.36 -25.93 20.03
C ALA A 152 -6.69 -27.44 20.20
N GLY A 153 -5.95 -28.33 19.49
CA GLY A 153 -6.25 -29.74 19.41
C GLY A 153 -7.64 -30.05 18.85
N SER A 154 -8.22 -29.13 18.08
CA SER A 154 -9.63 -29.16 17.64
C SER A 154 -9.85 -28.24 16.47
N PHE A 155 -10.90 -28.54 15.67
CA PHE A 155 -11.45 -27.62 14.65
C PHE A 155 -12.64 -26.80 15.19
N ASP A 156 -12.93 -26.88 16.48
CA ASP A 156 -13.95 -26.04 17.11
C ASP A 156 -13.58 -24.56 16.98
N THR A 157 -14.51 -23.79 16.43
CA THR A 157 -14.27 -22.38 16.05
C THR A 157 -13.82 -21.53 17.24
N ASP A 158 -14.48 -21.67 18.39
CA ASP A 158 -14.19 -20.82 19.55
C ASP A 158 -12.82 -21.17 20.17
N LYS A 159 -12.43 -22.45 20.13
CA LYS A 159 -11.11 -22.89 20.58
C LYS A 159 -10.02 -22.38 19.64
N VAL A 160 -10.25 -22.45 18.33
CA VAL A 160 -9.28 -21.97 17.33
C VAL A 160 -9.11 -20.46 17.41
N ILE A 161 -10.20 -19.67 17.57
CA ILE A 161 -10.14 -18.21 17.74
C ILE A 161 -9.27 -17.85 18.94
N LYS A 162 -9.48 -18.48 20.10
CA LYS A 162 -8.65 -18.25 21.31
C LYS A 162 -7.17 -18.51 21.08
N GLU A 163 -6.82 -19.43 20.20
CA GLU A 163 -5.43 -19.71 19.85
C GLU A 163 -4.91 -18.75 18.76
N LEU A 164 -5.77 -18.25 17.86
CA LEU A 164 -5.42 -17.20 16.91
C LEU A 164 -5.09 -15.89 17.61
N GLU A 165 -5.84 -15.50 18.64
CA GLU A 165 -5.57 -14.31 19.45
C GLU A 165 -4.19 -14.31 20.10
N LYS A 166 -3.62 -15.51 20.36
CA LYS A 166 -2.27 -15.69 20.91
C LYS A 166 -1.18 -15.74 19.85
N THR A 167 -1.51 -15.46 18.59
CA THR A 167 -0.57 -15.56 17.48
C THR A 167 0.63 -14.65 17.69
N LYS A 168 1.82 -15.24 17.57
CA LYS A 168 3.10 -14.57 17.40
C LYS A 168 3.86 -15.34 16.33
N PHE A 169 3.79 -14.86 15.10
CA PHE A 169 4.27 -15.58 13.92
C PHE A 169 5.21 -14.73 13.09
N GLU A 170 6.41 -15.24 12.80
CA GLU A 170 7.31 -14.60 11.84
C GLU A 170 6.79 -14.87 10.43
N GLY A 171 6.06 -13.91 9.88
CA GLY A 171 5.50 -13.96 8.54
C GLY A 171 6.49 -13.48 7.47
N VAL A 172 6.00 -13.45 6.22
CA VAL A 172 6.80 -13.00 5.07
C VAL A 172 7.09 -11.49 5.14
N GLY A 173 6.13 -10.68 5.62
CA GLY A 173 6.24 -9.22 5.68
C GLY A 173 6.66 -8.66 7.04
N GLY A 174 6.75 -9.46 8.08
CA GLY A 174 7.05 -9.05 9.45
C GLY A 174 6.49 -10.00 10.49
N GLU A 175 6.63 -9.66 11.77
CA GLU A 175 6.00 -10.41 12.85
C GLU A 175 4.49 -10.10 12.89
N ILE A 176 3.66 -11.15 12.85
CA ILE A 176 2.20 -11.07 12.94
C ILE A 176 1.78 -11.32 14.38
N VAL A 177 1.18 -10.30 14.97
CA VAL A 177 0.54 -10.30 16.28
C VAL A 177 -0.76 -9.55 16.15
N PHE A 178 -1.85 -10.07 16.70
CA PHE A 178 -3.13 -9.38 16.72
C PHE A 178 -3.27 -8.50 17.97
N ASP A 179 -3.99 -7.40 17.84
CA ASP A 179 -4.41 -6.58 18.97
C ASP A 179 -5.81 -6.98 19.48
N GLU A 180 -6.34 -6.22 20.43
CA GLU A 180 -7.66 -6.47 21.02
C GLU A 180 -8.83 -6.28 20.03
N MET A 181 -8.60 -5.59 18.92
CA MET A 181 -9.55 -5.39 17.82
C MET A 181 -9.41 -6.46 16.74
N HIS A 182 -8.51 -7.43 16.93
CA HIS A 182 -8.10 -8.46 15.98
C HIS A 182 -7.39 -7.90 14.72
N ASP A 183 -6.88 -6.66 14.80
CA ASP A 183 -6.06 -6.09 13.76
C ASP A 183 -4.60 -6.52 13.90
N VAL A 184 -3.90 -6.68 12.76
CA VAL A 184 -2.47 -6.97 12.77
C VAL A 184 -1.70 -5.73 13.18
N GLN A 185 -0.92 -5.84 14.26
CA GLN A 185 -0.05 -4.77 14.73
C GLN A 185 1.02 -4.43 13.69
N THR A 186 1.21 -3.14 13.42
CA THR A 186 2.20 -2.64 12.47
C THR A 186 3.27 -1.79 13.17
N GLY A 187 4.43 -1.65 12.53
CA GLY A 187 5.51 -0.81 13.02
C GLY A 187 6.78 -1.60 13.37
N LYS A 188 7.66 -0.96 14.12
CA LYS A 188 8.98 -1.53 14.45
C LYS A 188 8.87 -2.87 15.18
N GLY A 189 9.42 -3.92 14.59
CA GLY A 189 9.39 -5.27 15.17
C GLY A 189 8.05 -6.01 14.97
N LYS A 190 7.15 -5.47 14.18
CA LYS A 190 5.84 -6.03 13.82
C LYS A 190 5.73 -6.10 12.29
N MET A 191 4.49 -6.19 11.78
CA MET A 191 4.27 -6.12 10.33
C MET A 191 4.81 -4.80 9.77
N ASN A 192 5.65 -4.88 8.74
CA ASN A 192 6.24 -3.70 8.12
C ASN A 192 5.28 -3.06 7.13
N LEU A 193 4.96 -1.77 7.34
CA LEU A 193 4.37 -0.93 6.33
C LEU A 193 5.50 -0.24 5.56
N ILE A 194 5.61 -0.54 4.28
CA ILE A 194 6.65 -0.05 3.40
C ILE A 194 6.09 1.09 2.55
N PHE A 195 6.85 2.16 2.41
CA PHE A 195 6.61 3.16 1.38
C PHE A 195 7.67 3.02 0.29
N ALA A 196 7.24 2.64 -0.89
CA ALA A 196 8.11 2.46 -2.05
C ALA A 196 7.71 3.42 -3.16
N GLN A 197 8.70 3.95 -3.88
CA GLN A 197 8.51 4.89 -4.96
C GLN A 197 8.91 4.28 -6.30
N TRP A 198 8.06 4.44 -7.30
CA TRP A 198 8.44 4.17 -8.68
C TRP A 198 9.48 5.20 -9.14
N GLN A 199 10.65 4.71 -9.52
CA GLN A 199 11.76 5.51 -10.03
C GLN A 199 12.02 5.19 -11.49
N ASP A 200 13.09 5.74 -12.03
CA ASP A 200 13.45 5.55 -13.43
C ASP A 200 13.59 4.05 -13.77
N LYS A 201 13.31 3.71 -15.02
CA LYS A 201 13.36 2.34 -15.56
C LYS A 201 12.43 1.32 -14.86
N GLY A 202 11.43 1.80 -14.09
CA GLY A 202 10.49 0.93 -13.38
C GLY A 202 11.07 0.27 -12.13
N GLU A 203 12.10 0.83 -11.58
CA GLU A 203 12.62 0.42 -10.27
C GLU A 203 11.70 0.90 -9.14
N ARG A 204 11.57 0.08 -8.10
CA ARG A 204 10.87 0.45 -6.86
C ARG A 204 11.90 0.70 -5.77
N ALA A 205 12.11 1.96 -5.44
CA ALA A 205 12.96 2.31 -4.31
C ALA A 205 12.15 2.32 -3.01
N VAL A 206 12.58 1.57 -2.02
CA VAL A 206 12.05 1.65 -0.66
C VAL A 206 12.52 2.98 -0.05
N LEU A 207 11.58 3.79 0.41
CA LEU A 207 11.84 5.07 1.07
C LEU A 207 11.70 4.96 2.59
N TYR A 208 10.77 4.13 3.06
CA TYR A 208 10.50 3.89 4.48
C TYR A 208 10.13 2.41 4.70
N PRO A 209 10.49 1.80 5.83
CA PRO A 209 11.27 2.38 6.95
C PRO A 209 12.74 2.66 6.57
N LYS A 210 13.39 3.50 7.37
CA LYS A 210 14.76 3.98 7.08
C LYS A 210 15.79 2.85 6.98
N GLU A 211 15.61 1.81 7.78
CA GLU A 211 16.49 0.64 7.87
C GLU A 211 16.46 -0.22 6.60
N LEU A 212 15.37 -0.12 5.82
CA LEU A 212 15.16 -0.88 4.59
C LEU A 212 15.31 -0.01 3.34
N ARG A 213 15.69 1.26 3.50
CA ARG A 213 15.78 2.22 2.40
C ARG A 213 16.76 1.76 1.34
N THR A 214 16.30 1.74 0.08
CA THR A 214 17.11 1.40 -1.10
C THR A 214 17.33 2.59 -2.03
N GLY A 215 16.63 3.73 -1.79
CA GLY A 215 16.79 4.94 -2.58
C GLY A 215 16.34 6.18 -1.85
N THR A 216 16.42 7.33 -2.51
CA THR A 216 15.94 8.62 -2.00
C THR A 216 14.70 9.06 -2.75
N PHE A 217 13.84 9.86 -2.10
CA PHE A 217 12.67 10.43 -2.74
C PHE A 217 13.07 11.29 -3.95
N ILE A 218 12.39 11.09 -5.06
CA ILE A 218 12.55 11.92 -6.26
C ILE A 218 11.25 12.69 -6.54
N LEU A 219 11.39 13.92 -6.98
CA LEU A 219 10.26 14.71 -7.49
C LEU A 219 9.90 14.27 -8.92
N PRO A 220 8.66 14.52 -9.35
CA PRO A 220 8.28 14.38 -10.75
C PRO A 220 9.26 15.11 -11.68
N PRO A 221 9.57 14.55 -12.85
CA PRO A 221 10.60 15.10 -13.75
C PRO A 221 10.40 16.59 -14.09
N TRP A 222 9.15 17.03 -14.25
CA TRP A 222 8.80 18.45 -14.56
C TRP A 222 8.87 19.38 -13.34
N MET A 223 9.13 18.87 -12.14
CA MET A 223 9.32 19.67 -10.93
C MET A 223 10.80 19.86 -10.57
N LYS A 224 11.69 19.19 -11.28
CA LYS A 224 13.15 19.40 -11.11
C LYS A 224 13.51 20.75 -11.76
N LYS A 225 14.11 21.63 -10.96
CA LYS A 225 14.74 22.87 -11.47
C LYS A 225 16.13 22.58 -11.98
#